data_5861027a4ed84880f9a6c11a9180e4ac
#
_entry.id   5861027a4ed84880f9a6c11a9180e4ac
#
_cell.length_a   1.000
_cell.length_b   1.000
_cell.length_c   1.000
_cell.angle_alpha   90.00
_cell.angle_beta   90.00
_cell.angle_gamma   90.00
#
_symmetry.space_group_name_H-M   'P 1'
#
loop_
_entity.id
_entity.type
_entity.pdbx_description
1 polymer ?
#
loop_
_entity_poly.entity_id
_entity_poly.type
_entity_poly.pdbx_seq_one_letter_code
_entity_poly.pdbx_strand_id
1 'polypeptide(L)'
;MEILLTGYTAFLTQEWIETAFPDDHVLTTHTKSEALLDTRVKTVTLDGKQLLAQINETYQFDRIVYFSEYLLPHGEQEGELDRLRWVLQACREREVQLLYFSGPMAALTPPSGKSLLANAAEELCFHYAKTSKIQVKVFRLPYLYAVSESGTEQFARLFEQMPT
;
A
#
# COMPACT_ATOMS: atom_id res chain seq x y z
N MET A 1 1.15 -13.60 -10.07
CA MET A 1 1.83 -12.29 -10.18
C MET A 1 2.82 -12.13 -9.03
N GLU A 2 3.78 -11.24 -9.20
CA GLU A 2 4.67 -10.80 -8.12
C GLU A 2 4.16 -9.47 -7.57
N ILE A 3 3.77 -9.45 -6.29
CA ILE A 3 3.11 -8.31 -5.65
C ILE A 3 3.94 -7.81 -4.46
N LEU A 4 4.16 -6.50 -4.40
CA LEU A 4 4.71 -5.85 -3.22
C LEU A 4 3.58 -5.21 -2.41
N LEU A 5 3.44 -5.60 -1.15
CA LEU A 5 2.61 -4.91 -0.16
C LEU A 5 3.50 -4.01 0.70
N THR A 6 3.22 -2.72 0.74
CA THR A 6 4.03 -1.75 1.46
C THR A 6 3.18 -0.65 2.10
N GLY A 7 3.82 0.27 2.82
CA GLY A 7 3.15 1.28 3.62
C GLY A 7 2.79 0.73 5.00
N TYR A 8 1.61 1.07 5.50
CA TYR A 8 1.14 0.55 6.77
C TYR A 8 0.61 -0.88 6.64
N THR A 9 1.49 -1.85 6.76
CA THR A 9 1.18 -3.29 6.61
C THR A 9 1.04 -4.02 7.95
N ALA A 10 1.19 -3.33 9.10
CA ALA A 10 1.20 -3.94 10.42
C ALA A 10 -0.12 -4.64 10.82
N PHE A 11 -1.23 -4.32 10.15
CA PHE A 11 -2.52 -4.98 10.38
C PHE A 11 -2.74 -6.21 9.47
N LEU A 12 -1.87 -6.43 8.48
CA LEU A 12 -2.00 -7.55 7.56
C LEU A 12 -1.61 -8.83 8.26
N THR A 13 -2.52 -9.80 8.27
CA THR A 13 -2.27 -11.16 8.71
C THR A 13 -1.92 -12.04 7.53
N GLN A 14 -1.23 -13.14 7.77
CA GLN A 14 -0.96 -14.14 6.75
C GLN A 14 -2.24 -14.64 6.10
N GLU A 15 -3.26 -14.96 6.90
CA GLU A 15 -4.56 -15.42 6.43
C GLU A 15 -5.23 -14.42 5.48
N TRP A 16 -5.12 -13.13 5.80
CA TRP A 16 -5.62 -12.07 4.92
C TRP A 16 -4.87 -12.06 3.58
N ILE A 17 -3.54 -12.15 3.62
CA ILE A 17 -2.71 -12.14 2.40
C ILE A 17 -3.04 -13.36 1.53
N GLU A 18 -3.16 -14.54 2.13
CA GLU A 18 -3.51 -15.78 1.43
C GLU A 18 -4.90 -15.71 0.79
N THR A 19 -5.84 -15.07 1.46
CA THR A 19 -7.21 -14.89 0.95
C THR A 19 -7.27 -13.87 -0.18
N ALA A 20 -6.57 -12.75 -0.03
CA ALA A 20 -6.57 -11.67 -1.00
C ALA A 20 -5.75 -11.99 -2.27
N PHE A 21 -4.71 -12.80 -2.12
CA PHE A 21 -3.76 -13.15 -3.18
C PHE A 21 -3.45 -14.65 -3.19
N PRO A 22 -4.45 -15.51 -3.48
CA PRO A 22 -4.31 -16.96 -3.29
C PRO A 22 -3.26 -17.61 -4.20
N ASP A 23 -3.04 -17.04 -5.38
CA ASP A 23 -2.16 -17.59 -6.41
C ASP A 23 -0.92 -16.73 -6.68
N ASP A 24 -0.72 -15.67 -5.89
CA ASP A 24 0.34 -14.70 -6.12
C ASP A 24 1.52 -14.90 -5.17
N HIS A 25 2.71 -14.51 -5.61
CA HIS A 25 3.87 -14.35 -4.75
C HIS A 25 3.85 -12.95 -4.16
N VAL A 26 3.90 -12.87 -2.85
CA VAL A 26 3.76 -11.61 -2.13
C VAL A 26 5.01 -11.30 -1.32
N LEU A 27 5.56 -10.11 -1.56
CA LEU A 27 6.57 -9.51 -0.71
C LEU A 27 5.91 -8.42 0.13
N THR A 28 6.11 -8.43 1.43
CA THR A 28 5.58 -7.40 2.34
C THR A 28 6.70 -6.72 3.12
N THR A 29 6.55 -5.41 3.33
CA THR A 29 7.50 -4.60 4.13
C THR A 29 7.04 -4.46 5.57
N HIS A 30 6.69 -5.55 6.22
CA HIS A 30 6.23 -5.53 7.60
C HIS A 30 7.37 -5.23 8.58
N THR A 31 7.12 -4.39 9.58
CA THR A 31 8.11 -4.01 10.61
C THR A 31 8.17 -4.97 11.80
N LYS A 32 7.20 -5.86 11.97
CA LYS A 32 7.21 -6.89 13.02
C LYS A 32 7.51 -8.24 12.40
N SER A 33 8.58 -8.88 12.87
CA SER A 33 9.00 -10.19 12.43
C SER A 33 8.09 -11.29 13.01
N GLU A 34 6.92 -11.47 12.44
CA GLU A 34 6.21 -12.73 12.59
C GLU A 34 6.71 -13.68 11.49
N ALA A 35 7.10 -14.87 11.87
CA ALA A 35 7.50 -15.90 10.91
C ALA A 35 6.26 -16.26 10.07
N LEU A 36 6.24 -15.84 8.84
CA LEU A 36 5.22 -16.24 7.89
C LEU A 36 5.47 -17.69 7.51
N LEU A 37 4.45 -18.52 7.61
CA LEU A 37 4.53 -19.96 7.33
C LEU A 37 4.40 -20.27 5.84
N ASP A 38 3.82 -19.38 5.05
CA ASP A 38 3.65 -19.58 3.62
C ASP A 38 4.92 -19.17 2.85
N THR A 39 5.44 -20.08 2.05
CA THR A 39 6.64 -19.84 1.22
C THR A 39 6.41 -18.81 0.09
N ARG A 40 5.15 -18.52 -0.27
CA ARG A 40 4.80 -17.51 -1.26
C ARG A 40 4.83 -16.09 -0.70
N VAL A 41 4.80 -15.97 0.63
CA VAL A 41 4.80 -14.68 1.32
C VAL A 41 6.15 -14.48 2.00
N LYS A 42 6.85 -13.44 1.61
CA LYS A 42 8.14 -13.07 2.20
C LYS A 42 8.04 -11.71 2.87
N THR A 43 8.60 -11.59 4.05
CA THR A 43 8.71 -10.31 4.75
C THR A 43 10.11 -9.75 4.63
N VAL A 44 10.22 -8.47 4.30
CA VAL A 44 11.48 -7.75 4.17
C VAL A 44 11.37 -6.45 4.95
N THR A 45 12.37 -6.18 5.79
CA THR A 45 12.48 -4.88 6.45
C THR A 45 13.23 -3.93 5.53
N LEU A 46 12.51 -2.93 5.00
CA LEU A 46 13.08 -1.92 4.11
C LEU A 46 12.79 -0.53 4.68
N ASP A 47 13.80 0.32 4.77
CA ASP A 47 13.55 1.75 4.90
C ASP A 47 13.28 2.38 3.53
N GLY A 48 12.73 3.60 3.53
CA GLY A 48 12.21 4.20 2.31
C GLY A 48 13.24 4.39 1.19
N LYS A 49 14.51 4.64 1.52
CA LYS A 49 15.58 4.80 0.52
C LYS A 49 16.11 3.46 0.02
N GLN A 50 16.20 2.49 0.92
CA GLN A 50 16.60 1.13 0.58
C GLN A 50 15.53 0.43 -0.25
N LEU A 51 14.25 0.79 -0.06
CA LEU A 51 13.15 0.27 -0.86
C LEU A 51 13.39 0.50 -2.37
N LEU A 52 13.77 1.71 -2.76
CA LEU A 52 14.05 2.05 -4.16
C LEU A 52 15.24 1.26 -4.72
N ALA A 53 16.34 1.21 -4.01
CA ALA A 53 17.55 0.51 -4.46
C ALA A 53 17.33 -0.99 -4.56
N GLN A 54 16.69 -1.60 -3.56
CA GLN A 54 16.48 -3.04 -3.53
C GLN A 54 15.35 -3.51 -4.46
N ILE A 55 14.27 -2.73 -4.61
CA ILE A 55 13.25 -3.01 -5.62
C ILE A 55 13.89 -2.99 -7.01
N ASN A 56 14.80 -2.07 -7.25
CA ASN A 56 15.42 -1.92 -8.56
C ASN A 56 16.43 -3.04 -8.88
N GLU A 57 17.11 -3.58 -7.89
CA GLU A 57 18.20 -4.54 -8.11
C GLU A 57 17.80 -6.01 -7.95
N THR A 58 16.86 -6.30 -7.05
CA THR A 58 16.64 -7.68 -6.58
C THR A 58 15.28 -8.25 -6.93
N TYR A 59 14.26 -7.41 -7.10
CA TYR A 59 12.88 -7.87 -7.26
C TYR A 59 12.21 -7.28 -8.49
N GLN A 60 11.44 -8.11 -9.18
CA GLN A 60 10.52 -7.68 -10.24
C GLN A 60 9.10 -7.80 -9.69
N PHE A 61 8.34 -6.70 -9.75
CA PHE A 61 6.94 -6.70 -9.35
C PHE A 61 6.06 -6.36 -10.55
N ASP A 62 4.92 -7.02 -10.61
CA ASP A 62 3.85 -6.70 -11.56
C ASP A 62 2.97 -5.58 -11.00
N ARG A 63 2.88 -5.52 -9.67
CA ARG A 63 2.00 -4.57 -8.97
C ARG A 63 2.54 -4.22 -7.59
N ILE A 64 2.37 -2.95 -7.22
CA ILE A 64 2.61 -2.49 -5.86
C ILE A 64 1.27 -2.08 -5.23
N VAL A 65 1.02 -2.55 -4.02
CA VAL A 65 -0.13 -2.19 -3.19
C VAL A 65 0.38 -1.40 -2.00
N TYR A 66 -0.03 -0.15 -1.89
CA TYR A 66 0.39 0.76 -0.83
C TYR A 66 -0.76 1.08 0.11
N PHE A 67 -0.59 0.76 1.38
CA PHE A 67 -1.52 1.10 2.44
C PHE A 67 -1.05 2.37 3.14
N SER A 68 -1.82 3.44 2.99
CA SER A 68 -1.51 4.72 3.64
C SER A 68 -1.72 4.65 5.14
N GLU A 69 -0.86 5.33 5.89
CA GLU A 69 -1.09 5.55 7.34
C GLU A 69 -2.32 6.41 7.61
N TYR A 70 -2.82 7.15 6.62
CA TYR A 70 -4.09 7.89 6.71
C TYR A 70 -5.33 6.98 6.80
N LEU A 71 -5.17 5.68 6.62
CA LEU A 71 -6.21 4.68 6.91
C LEU A 71 -6.50 4.55 8.41
N LEU A 72 -5.60 5.03 9.27
CA LEU A 72 -5.72 4.98 10.71
C LEU A 72 -6.03 6.36 11.28
N PRO A 73 -6.93 6.47 12.26
CA PRO A 73 -7.23 7.74 12.88
C PRO A 73 -6.05 8.32 13.69
N HIS A 74 -5.14 7.47 14.14
CA HIS A 74 -4.00 7.81 15.02
C HIS A 74 -2.64 7.35 14.48
N GLY A 75 -2.51 7.07 13.19
CA GLY A 75 -1.26 6.64 12.57
C GLY A 75 -0.14 7.68 12.71
N GLU A 76 1.10 7.22 12.82
CA GLU A 76 2.28 8.07 12.67
C GLU A 76 2.43 8.44 11.20
N GLN A 77 2.13 9.70 10.89
CA GLN A 77 2.07 10.16 9.48
C GLN A 77 3.34 10.89 9.06
N GLU A 78 4.33 10.96 9.95
CA GLU A 78 5.61 11.58 9.65
C GLU A 78 6.33 10.79 8.55
N GLY A 79 6.74 11.51 7.50
CA GLY A 79 7.43 10.92 6.36
C GLY A 79 6.57 10.12 5.39
N GLU A 80 5.25 10.06 5.57
CA GLU A 80 4.33 9.33 4.70
C GLU A 80 4.41 9.79 3.23
N LEU A 81 4.41 11.09 3.00
CA LEU A 81 4.51 11.65 1.65
C LEU A 81 5.85 11.31 0.98
N ASP A 82 6.94 11.30 1.73
CA ASP A 82 8.25 10.93 1.21
C ASP A 82 8.31 9.44 0.85
N ARG A 83 7.76 8.56 1.69
CA ARG A 83 7.66 7.12 1.41
C ARG A 83 6.83 6.87 0.16
N LEU A 84 5.67 7.51 0.06
CA LEU A 84 4.80 7.41 -1.12
C LEU A 84 5.52 7.90 -2.39
N ARG A 85 6.24 9.01 -2.30
CA ARG A 85 7.00 9.54 -3.44
C ARG A 85 8.06 8.55 -3.92
N TRP A 86 8.77 7.89 -3.01
CA TRP A 86 9.74 6.86 -3.40
C TRP A 86 9.08 5.67 -4.09
N VAL A 87 7.94 5.22 -3.58
CA VAL A 87 7.18 4.14 -4.21
C VAL A 87 6.68 4.54 -5.60
N LEU A 88 6.13 5.74 -5.75
CA LEU A 88 5.69 6.26 -7.04
C LEU A 88 6.84 6.39 -8.04
N GLN A 89 8.02 6.80 -7.58
CA GLN A 89 9.21 6.86 -8.41
C GLN A 89 9.63 5.47 -8.87
N ALA A 90 9.63 4.47 -7.99
CA ALA A 90 9.90 3.08 -8.35
C ALA A 90 8.88 2.55 -9.37
N CYS A 91 7.60 2.84 -9.20
CA CYS A 91 6.55 2.50 -10.16
C CYS A 91 6.82 3.11 -11.54
N ARG A 92 7.23 4.38 -11.58
CA ARG A 92 7.56 5.07 -12.83
C ARG A 92 8.76 4.45 -13.53
N GLU A 93 9.82 4.16 -12.80
CA GLU A 93 11.06 3.59 -13.36
C GLU A 93 10.86 2.18 -13.91
N ARG A 94 9.92 1.43 -13.34
CA ARG A 94 9.62 0.04 -13.69
C ARG A 94 8.36 -0.14 -14.53
N GLU A 95 7.60 0.93 -14.76
CA GLU A 95 6.28 0.87 -15.41
C GLU A 95 5.30 -0.09 -14.70
N VAL A 96 5.36 -0.14 -13.36
CA VAL A 96 4.55 -1.01 -12.50
C VAL A 96 3.29 -0.30 -12.05
N GLN A 97 2.17 -1.01 -11.98
CA GLN A 97 0.90 -0.48 -11.47
C GLN A 97 0.97 -0.24 -9.96
N LEU A 98 0.42 0.90 -9.52
CA LEU A 98 0.20 1.20 -8.10
C LEU A 98 -1.29 1.15 -7.75
N LEU A 99 -1.62 0.38 -6.70
CA LEU A 99 -2.89 0.48 -5.98
C LEU A 99 -2.64 1.20 -4.66
N TYR A 100 -3.18 2.40 -4.52
CA TYR A 100 -3.02 3.23 -3.32
C TYR A 100 -4.29 3.24 -2.50
N PHE A 101 -4.20 2.77 -1.27
CA PHE A 101 -5.31 2.77 -0.31
C PHE A 101 -5.22 3.97 0.62
N SER A 102 -6.12 4.92 0.42
CA SER A 102 -6.27 6.15 1.19
C SER A 102 -7.40 6.04 2.22
N GLY A 103 -7.36 6.90 3.23
CA GLY A 103 -8.39 6.98 4.25
C GLY A 103 -9.47 8.05 3.98
N PRO A 104 -10.50 8.10 4.83
CA PRO A 104 -11.63 9.03 4.65
C PRO A 104 -11.23 10.50 4.86
N MET A 105 -10.10 10.76 5.54
CA MET A 105 -9.64 12.12 5.80
C MET A 105 -9.35 12.91 4.52
N ALA A 106 -8.97 12.26 3.44
CA ALA A 106 -8.73 12.91 2.16
C ALA A 106 -9.99 13.56 1.55
N ALA A 107 -11.18 13.16 2.00
CA ALA A 107 -12.46 13.68 1.54
C ALA A 107 -13.04 14.78 2.44
N LEU A 108 -12.40 15.15 3.56
CA LEU A 108 -12.91 16.15 4.49
C LEU A 108 -12.88 17.56 3.89
N THR A 109 -13.95 18.28 4.08
CA THR A 109 -14.12 19.67 3.62
C THR A 109 -14.65 20.55 4.74
N PRO A 110 -14.01 21.67 5.10
CA PRO A 110 -12.74 22.15 4.55
C PRO A 110 -11.54 21.31 4.99
N PRO A 111 -10.50 21.20 4.16
CA PRO A 111 -9.31 20.46 4.54
C PRO A 111 -8.54 21.20 5.64
N SER A 112 -8.02 20.46 6.61
CA SER A 112 -7.19 20.99 7.69
C SER A 112 -6.24 19.95 8.25
N GLY A 113 -5.02 20.37 8.61
CA GLY A 113 -4.04 19.49 9.26
C GLY A 113 -3.81 18.17 8.51
N LYS A 114 -4.14 17.06 9.14
CA LYS A 114 -3.95 15.71 8.59
C LYS A 114 -4.74 15.47 7.30
N SER A 115 -5.91 16.10 7.12
CA SER A 115 -6.70 15.96 5.91
C SER A 115 -6.02 16.62 4.70
N LEU A 116 -5.29 17.70 4.90
CA LEU A 116 -4.45 18.32 3.86
C LEU A 116 -3.36 17.36 3.39
N LEU A 117 -2.69 16.68 4.31
CA LEU A 117 -1.64 15.71 3.97
C LEU A 117 -2.21 14.49 3.25
N ALA A 118 -3.35 13.98 3.70
CA ALA A 118 -4.04 12.87 3.03
C ALA A 118 -4.46 13.25 1.61
N ASN A 119 -4.97 14.45 1.42
CA ASN A 119 -5.33 14.98 0.10
C ASN A 119 -4.08 15.15 -0.78
N ALA A 120 -3.00 15.72 -0.24
CA ALA A 120 -1.73 15.87 -0.95
C ALA A 120 -1.14 14.53 -1.40
N ALA A 121 -1.30 13.46 -0.63
CA ALA A 121 -0.88 12.12 -1.01
C ALA A 121 -1.66 11.61 -2.24
N GLU A 122 -2.98 11.79 -2.28
CA GLU A 122 -3.78 11.44 -3.44
C GLU A 122 -3.43 12.28 -4.67
N GLU A 123 -3.26 13.59 -4.50
CA GLU A 123 -2.83 14.50 -5.58
C GLU A 123 -1.46 14.10 -6.15
N LEU A 124 -0.55 13.65 -5.30
CA LEU A 124 0.75 13.13 -5.72
C LEU A 124 0.58 11.87 -6.60
N CYS A 125 -0.30 10.96 -6.23
CA CYS A 125 -0.65 9.78 -7.03
C CYS A 125 -1.18 10.19 -8.41
N PHE A 126 -2.13 11.12 -8.46
CA PHE A 126 -2.71 11.61 -9.72
C PHE A 126 -1.69 12.36 -10.58
N HIS A 127 -0.79 13.11 -9.97
CA HIS A 127 0.29 13.78 -10.68
C HIS A 127 1.19 12.76 -11.42
N TYR A 128 1.62 11.70 -10.73
CA TYR A 128 2.42 10.64 -11.36
C TYR A 128 1.65 9.90 -12.46
N ALA A 129 0.36 9.63 -12.25
CA ALA A 129 -0.48 9.00 -13.27
C ALA A 129 -0.59 9.85 -14.55
N LYS A 130 -0.65 11.18 -14.41
CA LYS A 130 -0.73 12.12 -15.54
C LYS A 130 0.61 12.33 -16.24
N THR A 131 1.72 12.32 -15.51
CA THR A 131 3.05 12.68 -16.02
C THR A 131 3.91 11.49 -16.39
N SER A 132 3.45 10.28 -16.09
CA SER A 132 4.15 9.02 -16.34
C SER A 132 3.23 8.03 -17.02
N LYS A 133 3.80 6.94 -17.55
CA LYS A 133 3.03 5.85 -18.18
C LYS A 133 2.44 4.85 -17.18
N ILE A 134 2.60 5.09 -15.88
CA ILE A 134 2.13 4.18 -14.84
C ILE A 134 0.61 4.27 -14.66
N GLN A 135 0.01 3.14 -14.34
CA GLN A 135 -1.37 3.09 -13.87
C GLN A 135 -1.41 3.24 -12.35
N VAL A 136 -2.11 4.26 -11.89
CA VAL A 136 -2.36 4.46 -10.46
C VAL A 136 -3.85 4.39 -10.20
N LYS A 137 -4.28 3.55 -9.26
CA LYS A 137 -5.65 3.49 -8.76
C LYS A 137 -5.66 3.89 -7.29
N VAL A 138 -6.50 4.85 -6.94
CA VAL A 138 -6.68 5.33 -5.57
C VAL A 138 -8.02 4.84 -5.03
N PHE A 139 -7.98 4.17 -3.88
CA PHE A 139 -9.16 3.67 -3.17
C PHE A 139 -9.26 4.36 -1.82
N ARG A 140 -10.36 5.04 -1.56
CA ARG A 140 -10.68 5.59 -0.23
C ARG A 140 -11.46 4.56 0.57
N LEU A 141 -10.91 4.17 1.69
CA LEU A 141 -11.52 3.21 2.60
C LEU A 141 -11.97 3.91 3.89
N PRO A 142 -12.99 3.38 4.58
CA PRO A 142 -13.31 3.81 5.93
C PRO A 142 -12.12 3.52 6.88
N TYR A 143 -12.10 4.17 8.05
CA TYR A 143 -11.07 3.86 9.04
C TYR A 143 -11.05 2.38 9.40
N LEU A 144 -9.85 1.83 9.41
CA LEU A 144 -9.62 0.48 9.91
C LEU A 144 -9.52 0.55 11.43
N TYR A 145 -10.58 0.20 12.10
CA TYR A 145 -10.54 -0.05 13.54
C TYR A 145 -10.11 -1.49 13.79
N ALA A 146 -9.32 -1.69 14.84
CA ALA A 146 -8.70 -2.95 15.24
C ALA A 146 -9.40 -4.18 14.67
N VAL A 147 -8.71 -4.88 13.80
CA VAL A 147 -9.22 -5.92 12.93
C VAL A 147 -9.90 -7.00 13.78
N SER A 148 -11.23 -6.95 13.82
CA SER A 148 -12.02 -8.14 14.13
C SER A 148 -11.98 -9.05 12.89
N GLU A 149 -12.08 -10.36 13.08
CA GLU A 149 -12.09 -11.36 11.99
C GLU A 149 -13.05 -10.96 10.84
N SER A 150 -14.17 -10.32 11.15
CA SER A 150 -15.13 -9.82 10.16
C SER A 150 -14.61 -8.65 9.28
N GLY A 151 -13.70 -7.85 9.79
CA GLY A 151 -13.09 -6.76 9.00
C GLY A 151 -12.11 -7.26 7.95
N THR A 152 -11.42 -8.35 8.25
CA THR A 152 -10.46 -9.00 7.34
C THR A 152 -11.17 -9.63 6.13
N GLU A 153 -12.33 -10.26 6.35
CA GLU A 153 -13.12 -10.83 5.25
C GLU A 153 -13.68 -9.78 4.30
N GLN A 154 -14.13 -8.62 4.83
CA GLN A 154 -14.63 -7.54 3.98
C GLN A 154 -13.53 -6.94 3.10
N PHE A 155 -12.31 -6.86 3.62
CA PHE A 155 -11.16 -6.37 2.89
C PHE A 155 -10.73 -7.34 1.77
N ALA A 156 -10.70 -8.64 2.05
CA ALA A 156 -10.39 -9.67 1.06
C ALA A 156 -11.39 -9.63 -0.12
N ARG A 157 -12.69 -9.49 0.18
CA ARG A 157 -13.73 -9.37 -0.84
C ARG A 157 -13.59 -8.14 -1.73
N LEU A 158 -13.06 -7.02 -1.21
CA LEU A 158 -12.77 -5.84 -2.02
C LEU A 158 -11.71 -6.13 -3.11
N PHE A 159 -10.70 -6.92 -2.79
CA PHE A 159 -9.68 -7.31 -3.77
C PHE A 159 -10.20 -8.28 -4.83
N GLU A 160 -11.08 -9.20 -4.46
CA GLU A 160 -11.74 -10.13 -5.40
C GLU A 160 -12.61 -9.39 -6.43
N GLN A 161 -13.17 -8.23 -6.06
CA GLN A 161 -14.03 -7.42 -6.92
C GLN A 161 -13.26 -6.40 -7.77
N MET A 162 -11.95 -6.25 -7.55
CA MET A 162 -11.16 -5.32 -8.35
C MET A 162 -10.91 -5.90 -9.75
N PRO A 163 -11.27 -5.17 -10.81
CA PRO A 163 -10.95 -5.61 -12.16
C PRO A 163 -9.42 -5.68 -12.32
N THR A 164 -9.00 -6.79 -12.84
CA THR A 164 -7.60 -7.03 -13.24
C THR A 164 -7.14 -6.06 -14.33
#